data_d55305298185d50a0bcc6e17fc157fe8
#
_entry.id   d55305298185d50a0bcc6e17fc157fe8
#
_cell.length_a   1.000
_cell.length_b   1.000
_cell.length_c   1.000
_cell.angle_alpha   90.00
_cell.angle_beta   90.00
_cell.angle_gamma   90.00
#
_symmetry.space_group_name_H-M   'P 1'
#
loop_
_entity.id
_entity.type
_entity.pdbx_description
1 polymer ?
#
loop_
_entity_poly.entity_id
_entity_poly.type
_entity_poly.pdbx_seq_one_letter_code
_entity_poly.pdbx_strand_id
1 'polypeptide(L)'
;MIVPTLSTFFGLVIANLTDRIWWGTIAKSIIFMPMAISFVGAGVIWKFIYDYRGTGDQQIGLLNAIVVSFGFEPQAWLTIAIWNNLFLMAIMIWIQTGLALVIFSAALRGIPKETLEAARMDGASELRIFWSIIIPFLERTILVIWTMITILVLRVFDVIYAMTNGEWQTEVLANLMYDWMFRGGGDSGRGSVLAFCIMIGVIPILVWNLYRHRQEQQYEN
;
A
#
# COMPACT_ATOMS: atom_id res chain seq x y z
N MET A 1 -9.79 -2.74 -1.61
CA MET A 1 -9.82 -1.25 -1.64
C MET A 1 -9.10 -0.57 -0.46
N ILE A 2 -8.91 -1.27 0.68
CA ILE A 2 -8.23 -0.70 1.87
C ILE A 2 -6.78 -0.27 1.55
N VAL A 3 -5.98 -1.16 0.95
CA VAL A 3 -4.55 -0.89 0.68
C VAL A 3 -4.35 0.35 -0.21
N PRO A 4 -4.97 0.49 -1.39
CA PRO A 4 -4.78 1.67 -2.22
C PRO A 4 -5.19 2.96 -1.51
N THR A 5 -6.33 2.95 -0.81
CA THR A 5 -6.84 4.13 -0.12
C THR A 5 -5.93 4.57 1.02
N LEU A 6 -5.53 3.65 1.89
CA LEU A 6 -4.66 3.99 3.02
C LEU A 6 -3.24 4.35 2.57
N SER A 7 -2.67 3.64 1.60
CA SER A 7 -1.33 3.98 1.09
C SER A 7 -1.30 5.36 0.42
N THR A 8 -2.32 5.69 -0.37
CA THR A 8 -2.45 7.00 -1.00
C THR A 8 -2.63 8.10 0.05
N PHE A 9 -3.51 7.87 1.03
CA PHE A 9 -3.75 8.82 2.12
C PHE A 9 -2.49 9.06 2.97
N PHE A 10 -1.86 8.00 3.47
CA PHE A 10 -0.63 8.14 4.26
C PHE A 10 0.51 8.74 3.45
N GLY A 11 0.67 8.33 2.18
CA GLY A 11 1.67 8.90 1.29
C GLY A 11 1.51 10.42 1.11
N LEU A 12 0.28 10.91 0.89
CA LEU A 12 -0.02 12.33 0.77
C LEU A 12 0.21 13.09 2.08
N VAL A 13 -0.29 12.57 3.20
CA VAL A 13 -0.13 13.22 4.51
C VAL A 13 1.35 13.31 4.88
N ILE A 14 2.09 12.22 4.73
CA ILE A 14 3.52 12.18 5.07
C ILE A 14 4.32 13.07 4.11
N ALA A 15 4.00 13.10 2.81
CA ALA A 15 4.63 14.02 1.87
C ALA A 15 4.47 15.48 2.28
N ASN A 16 3.24 15.88 2.61
CA ASN A 16 2.95 17.25 3.06
C ASN A 16 3.63 17.61 4.38
N LEU A 17 3.74 16.67 5.32
CA LEU A 17 4.42 16.90 6.60
C LEU A 17 5.95 16.97 6.43
N THR A 18 6.52 16.07 5.64
CA THR A 18 7.99 16.01 5.44
C THR A 18 8.53 17.16 4.61
N ASP A 19 7.72 17.80 3.74
CA ASP A 19 8.15 19.00 3.01
C ASP A 19 8.29 20.24 3.91
N ARG A 20 7.75 20.21 5.12
CA ARG A 20 7.79 21.34 6.07
C ARG A 20 8.94 21.29 7.08
N ILE A 21 9.64 20.16 7.17
CA ILE A 21 10.69 19.96 8.17
C ILE A 21 12.07 19.96 7.51
N TRP A 22 13.08 20.51 8.21
CA TRP A 22 14.45 20.63 7.72
C TRP A 22 15.12 19.29 7.39
N TRP A 23 14.80 18.23 8.11
CA TRP A 23 15.29 16.87 7.88
C TRP A 23 14.33 16.00 7.01
N GLY A 24 13.38 16.62 6.33
CA GLY A 24 12.36 15.95 5.53
C GLY A 24 12.93 15.04 4.45
N THR A 25 14.07 15.39 3.85
CA THR A 25 14.73 14.51 2.87
C THR A 25 15.16 13.18 3.49
N ILE A 26 15.72 13.21 4.70
CA ILE A 26 16.13 11.99 5.42
C ILE A 26 14.88 11.17 5.79
N ALA A 27 13.83 11.81 6.30
CA ALA A 27 12.57 11.14 6.61
C ALA A 27 11.97 10.44 5.39
N LYS A 28 11.92 11.12 4.24
CA LYS A 28 11.45 10.54 2.99
C LYS A 28 12.29 9.34 2.55
N SER A 29 13.61 9.42 2.67
CA SER A 29 14.51 8.31 2.31
C SER A 29 14.24 7.08 3.18
N ILE A 30 14.04 7.25 4.48
CA ILE A 30 13.74 6.15 5.40
C ILE A 30 12.38 5.53 5.10
N ILE A 31 11.34 6.35 4.85
CA ILE A 31 9.99 5.87 4.56
C ILE A 31 9.88 5.24 3.17
N PHE A 32 10.73 5.66 2.23
CA PHE A 32 10.81 5.08 0.89
C PHE A 32 11.62 3.76 0.86
N MET A 33 12.52 3.55 1.83
CA MET A 33 13.44 2.39 1.86
C MET A 33 12.73 1.02 1.70
N PRO A 34 11.54 0.77 2.28
CA PRO A 34 10.83 -0.49 2.09
C PRO A 34 10.56 -0.84 0.62
N MET A 35 10.37 0.15 -0.23
CA MET A 35 10.14 -0.08 -1.65
C MET A 35 11.37 -0.64 -2.39
N ALA A 36 12.57 -0.43 -1.87
CA ALA A 36 13.80 -1.01 -2.43
C ALA A 36 13.95 -2.51 -2.12
N ILE A 37 13.16 -3.04 -1.19
CA ILE A 37 13.17 -4.45 -0.79
C ILE A 37 12.21 -5.21 -1.73
N SER A 38 12.58 -6.43 -2.15
CA SER A 38 11.65 -7.29 -2.89
C SER A 38 10.42 -7.63 -2.04
N PHE A 39 9.26 -7.84 -2.66
CA PHE A 39 8.05 -8.23 -1.92
C PHE A 39 8.22 -9.52 -1.11
N VAL A 40 8.95 -10.49 -1.65
CA VAL A 40 9.31 -11.72 -0.92
C VAL A 40 10.20 -11.40 0.27
N GLY A 41 11.22 -10.56 0.09
CA GLY A 41 12.10 -10.11 1.18
C GLY A 41 11.34 -9.37 2.28
N ALA A 42 10.41 -8.50 1.89
CA ALA A 42 9.50 -7.84 2.84
C ALA A 42 8.66 -8.85 3.61
N GLY A 43 8.11 -9.87 2.92
CA GLY A 43 7.38 -10.97 3.55
C GLY A 43 8.23 -11.69 4.61
N VAL A 44 9.49 -12.01 4.29
CA VAL A 44 10.41 -12.67 5.24
C VAL A 44 10.66 -11.78 6.47
N ILE A 45 10.92 -10.49 6.29
CA ILE A 45 11.11 -9.54 7.41
C ILE A 45 9.88 -9.51 8.32
N TRP A 46 8.69 -9.38 7.72
CA TRP A 46 7.46 -9.32 8.48
C TRP A 46 7.07 -10.65 9.13
N LYS A 47 7.53 -11.78 8.58
CA LYS A 47 7.39 -13.08 9.22
C LYS A 47 8.09 -13.14 10.58
N PHE A 48 9.27 -12.51 10.71
CA PHE A 48 9.94 -12.34 12.00
C PHE A 48 9.22 -11.34 12.90
N ILE A 49 8.61 -10.28 12.37
CA ILE A 49 7.85 -9.32 13.18
C ILE A 49 6.60 -9.97 13.78
N TYR A 50 5.90 -10.81 13.00
CA TYR A 50 4.67 -11.51 13.40
C TYR A 50 4.91 -12.89 14.01
N ASP A 51 6.18 -13.29 14.23
CA ASP A 51 6.48 -14.61 14.76
C ASP A 51 5.74 -14.87 16.08
N TYR A 52 5.20 -16.06 16.18
CA TYR A 52 4.47 -16.52 17.35
C TYR A 52 5.06 -17.84 17.85
N ARG A 53 5.44 -17.87 19.10
CA ARG A 53 5.81 -19.06 19.84
C ARG A 53 4.72 -19.40 20.85
N GLY A 54 4.54 -20.66 21.17
CA GLY A 54 3.51 -21.11 22.09
C GLY A 54 3.44 -20.30 23.39
N THR A 55 2.29 -20.34 24.04
CA THR A 55 2.10 -19.70 25.36
C THR A 55 3.05 -20.33 26.38
N GLY A 56 3.91 -19.52 26.99
CA GLY A 56 4.94 -19.97 27.93
C GLY A 56 6.37 -19.93 27.37
N ASP A 57 6.53 -19.87 26.05
CA ASP A 57 7.84 -19.71 25.41
C ASP A 57 8.24 -18.22 25.29
N GLN A 58 9.55 -17.98 25.29
CA GLN A 58 10.06 -16.63 25.05
C GLN A 58 9.72 -16.18 23.63
N GLN A 59 8.91 -15.12 23.51
CA GLN A 59 8.52 -14.56 22.24
C GLN A 59 9.69 -13.79 21.61
N ILE A 60 10.05 -14.15 20.38
CA ILE A 60 11.09 -13.45 19.60
C ILE A 60 10.50 -12.51 18.56
N GLY A 61 9.24 -12.71 18.17
CA GLY A 61 8.52 -11.83 17.25
C GLY A 61 8.35 -10.45 17.87
N LEU A 62 8.75 -9.40 17.13
CA LEU A 62 8.73 -8.02 17.64
C LEU A 62 7.33 -7.63 18.17
N LEU A 63 6.28 -7.96 17.45
CA LEU A 63 4.92 -7.58 17.84
C LEU A 63 4.48 -8.33 19.11
N ASN A 64 4.77 -9.63 19.22
CA ASN A 64 4.47 -10.41 20.40
C ASN A 64 5.35 -10.02 21.60
N ALA A 65 6.61 -9.67 21.39
CA ALA A 65 7.45 -9.14 22.46
C ALA A 65 6.88 -7.85 23.06
N ILE A 66 6.36 -6.96 22.22
CA ILE A 66 5.68 -5.73 22.66
C ILE A 66 4.39 -6.08 23.43
N VAL A 67 3.54 -6.95 22.88
CA VAL A 67 2.26 -7.36 23.50
C VAL A 67 2.49 -7.96 24.90
N VAL A 68 3.47 -8.87 25.02
CA VAL A 68 3.82 -9.49 26.30
C VAL A 68 4.41 -8.49 27.29
N SER A 69 5.18 -7.49 26.81
CA SER A 69 5.71 -6.43 27.70
C SER A 69 4.61 -5.59 28.36
N PHE A 70 3.44 -5.49 27.71
CA PHE A 70 2.25 -4.84 28.27
C PHE A 70 1.37 -5.79 29.10
N GLY A 71 1.79 -7.04 29.32
CA GLY A 71 1.07 -8.03 30.14
C GLY A 71 -0.06 -8.75 29.43
N PHE A 72 -0.13 -8.66 28.08
CA PHE A 72 -1.11 -9.40 27.28
C PHE A 72 -0.53 -10.74 26.82
N GLU A 73 -1.41 -11.67 26.46
CA GLU A 73 -1.02 -12.95 25.89
C GLU A 73 -0.54 -12.81 24.44
N PRO A 74 0.52 -13.55 24.04
CA PRO A 74 0.98 -13.53 22.66
C PRO A 74 -0.06 -14.10 21.70
N GLN A 75 -0.12 -13.58 20.49
CA GLN A 75 -1.13 -13.93 19.49
C GLN A 75 -0.48 -14.49 18.22
N ALA A 76 -1.15 -15.48 17.62
CA ALA A 76 -0.75 -16.03 16.32
C ALA A 76 -1.37 -15.22 15.17
N TRP A 77 -0.88 -14.00 14.96
CA TRP A 77 -1.43 -12.94 14.09
C TRP A 77 -1.87 -13.41 12.70
N LEU A 78 -1.10 -14.32 12.11
CA LEU A 78 -1.32 -14.79 10.73
C LEU A 78 -2.34 -15.94 10.63
N THR A 79 -2.77 -16.54 11.78
CA THR A 79 -3.72 -17.64 11.78
C THR A 79 -5.13 -17.24 12.22
N ILE A 80 -5.28 -16.02 12.77
CA ILE A 80 -6.56 -15.51 13.23
C ILE A 80 -7.37 -15.04 12.01
N ALA A 81 -8.44 -15.77 11.66
CA ALA A 81 -9.29 -15.45 10.52
C ALA A 81 -9.77 -13.99 10.54
N ILE A 82 -9.87 -13.36 9.38
CA ILE A 82 -10.18 -11.95 9.13
C ILE A 82 -9.04 -11.01 9.52
N TRP A 83 -8.48 -11.10 10.73
CA TRP A 83 -7.38 -10.26 11.20
C TRP A 83 -6.08 -10.52 10.44
N ASN A 84 -5.80 -11.76 10.05
CA ASN A 84 -4.64 -12.12 9.25
C ASN A 84 -4.55 -11.32 7.94
N ASN A 85 -5.68 -11.12 7.26
CA ASN A 85 -5.74 -10.31 6.05
C ASN A 85 -5.36 -8.83 6.32
N LEU A 86 -5.75 -8.27 7.48
CA LEU A 86 -5.36 -6.92 7.87
C LEU A 86 -3.87 -6.82 8.12
N PHE A 87 -3.25 -7.82 8.74
CA PHE A 87 -1.80 -7.87 8.94
C PHE A 87 -1.03 -7.98 7.62
N LEU A 88 -1.53 -8.75 6.66
CA LEU A 88 -0.97 -8.82 5.30
C LEU A 88 -1.15 -7.50 4.55
N MET A 89 -2.31 -6.86 4.67
CA MET A 89 -2.54 -5.52 4.11
C MET A 89 -1.61 -4.48 4.71
N ALA A 90 -1.26 -4.56 6.00
CA ALA A 90 -0.33 -3.63 6.64
C ALA A 90 1.05 -3.64 5.98
N ILE A 91 1.53 -4.83 5.56
CA ILE A 91 2.79 -4.96 4.81
C ILE A 91 2.71 -4.21 3.48
N MET A 92 1.63 -4.42 2.75
CA MET A 92 1.41 -3.77 1.47
C MET A 92 1.27 -2.25 1.62
N ILE A 93 0.55 -1.78 2.65
CA ILE A 93 0.41 -0.36 2.96
C ILE A 93 1.78 0.25 3.27
N TRP A 94 2.60 -0.41 4.08
CA TRP A 94 3.93 0.04 4.44
C TRP A 94 4.82 0.23 3.19
N ILE A 95 4.85 -0.74 2.26
CA ILE A 95 5.63 -0.65 1.03
C ILE A 95 5.08 0.44 0.11
N GLN A 96 3.76 0.46 -0.13
CA GLN A 96 3.15 1.34 -1.13
C GLN A 96 3.05 2.80 -0.66
N THR A 97 3.04 3.04 0.64
CA THR A 97 3.11 4.40 1.19
C THR A 97 4.42 5.10 0.78
N GLY A 98 5.54 4.37 0.71
CA GLY A 98 6.80 4.93 0.23
C GLY A 98 6.74 5.42 -1.22
N LEU A 99 6.12 4.64 -2.11
CA LEU A 99 5.91 5.02 -3.50
C LEU A 99 5.03 6.27 -3.61
N ALA A 100 3.87 6.24 -2.93
CA ALA A 100 2.93 7.35 -2.92
C ALA A 100 3.57 8.64 -2.39
N LEU A 101 4.35 8.54 -1.31
CA LEU A 101 5.11 9.63 -0.71
C LEU A 101 6.02 10.34 -1.72
N VAL A 102 6.79 9.59 -2.49
CA VAL A 102 7.75 10.17 -3.44
C VAL A 102 7.02 10.89 -4.57
N ILE A 103 5.98 10.28 -5.13
CA ILE A 103 5.20 10.88 -6.21
C ILE A 103 4.48 12.14 -5.71
N PHE A 104 3.86 12.10 -4.53
CA PHE A 104 3.22 13.28 -3.94
C PHE A 104 4.23 14.38 -3.60
N SER A 105 5.41 14.04 -3.09
CA SER A 105 6.45 15.04 -2.83
C SER A 105 6.91 15.76 -4.10
N ALA A 106 6.93 15.09 -5.25
CA ALA A 106 7.19 15.72 -6.52
C ALA A 106 6.03 16.63 -6.96
N ALA A 107 4.80 16.15 -6.83
CA ALA A 107 3.60 16.88 -7.24
C ALA A 107 3.33 18.12 -6.34
N LEU A 108 3.58 18.04 -5.04
CA LEU A 108 3.46 19.17 -4.10
C LEU A 108 4.36 20.35 -4.47
N ARG A 109 5.53 20.09 -5.05
CA ARG A 109 6.44 21.14 -5.53
C ARG A 109 5.89 21.92 -6.73
N GLY A 110 4.91 21.37 -7.42
CA GLY A 110 4.21 22.03 -8.51
C GLY A 110 3.17 23.08 -8.06
N ILE A 111 2.83 23.12 -6.77
CA ILE A 111 1.91 24.11 -6.23
C ILE A 111 2.66 25.47 -6.11
N PRO A 112 2.17 26.57 -6.73
CA PRO A 112 2.79 27.89 -6.57
C PRO A 112 2.84 28.28 -5.10
N LYS A 113 4.00 28.71 -4.63
CA LYS A 113 4.19 29.12 -3.22
C LYS A 113 3.32 30.32 -2.87
N GLU A 114 3.17 31.24 -3.82
CA GLU A 114 2.35 32.44 -3.70
C GLU A 114 0.90 32.11 -3.32
N THR A 115 0.35 31.02 -3.89
CA THR A 115 -1.02 30.58 -3.56
C THR A 115 -1.13 30.13 -2.09
N LEU A 116 -0.11 29.40 -1.59
CA LEU A 116 -0.10 28.95 -0.20
C LEU A 116 0.15 30.10 0.78
N GLU A 117 1.01 31.05 0.40
CA GLU A 117 1.30 32.24 1.21
C GLU A 117 0.09 33.18 1.27
N ALA A 118 -0.58 33.43 0.15
CA ALA A 118 -1.81 34.20 0.11
C ALA A 118 -2.89 33.61 1.02
N ALA A 119 -3.11 32.30 0.96
CA ALA A 119 -4.07 31.63 1.83
C ALA A 119 -3.74 31.78 3.33
N ARG A 120 -2.44 31.77 3.68
CA ARG A 120 -1.99 32.03 5.07
C ARG A 120 -2.23 33.48 5.49
N MET A 121 -1.99 34.41 4.58
CA MET A 121 -2.27 35.84 4.83
C MET A 121 -3.76 36.10 5.03
N ASP A 122 -4.62 35.34 4.34
CA ASP A 122 -6.09 35.38 4.54
C ASP A 122 -6.54 34.67 5.83
N GLY A 123 -5.59 34.17 6.64
CA GLY A 123 -5.88 33.52 7.93
C GLY A 123 -6.35 32.08 7.83
N ALA A 124 -6.16 31.42 6.68
CA ALA A 124 -6.51 30.00 6.55
C ALA A 124 -5.57 29.13 7.41
N SER A 125 -6.16 28.22 8.20
CA SER A 125 -5.38 27.23 8.94
C SER A 125 -4.72 26.23 7.98
N GLU A 126 -3.61 25.61 8.40
CA GLU A 126 -2.91 24.59 7.59
C GLU A 126 -3.80 23.41 7.20
N LEU A 127 -4.74 23.03 8.07
CA LEU A 127 -5.71 21.99 7.76
C LEU A 127 -6.69 22.44 6.66
N ARG A 128 -7.12 23.71 6.68
CA ARG A 128 -7.96 24.28 5.63
C ARG A 128 -7.21 24.37 4.30
N ILE A 129 -5.95 24.78 4.31
CA ILE A 129 -5.08 24.80 3.13
C ILE A 129 -4.94 23.39 2.55
N PHE A 130 -4.73 22.39 3.41
CA PHE A 130 -4.61 20.99 2.98
C PHE A 130 -5.87 20.49 2.25
N TRP A 131 -7.05 20.69 2.83
CA TRP A 131 -8.30 20.21 2.25
C TRP A 131 -8.82 21.03 1.07
N SER A 132 -8.62 22.37 1.11
CA SER A 132 -9.23 23.28 0.14
C SER A 132 -8.30 23.68 -1.01
N ILE A 133 -6.99 23.48 -0.88
CA ILE A 133 -6.01 23.87 -1.90
C ILE A 133 -5.20 22.65 -2.34
N ILE A 134 -4.53 21.96 -1.41
CA ILE A 134 -3.58 20.89 -1.74
C ILE A 134 -4.31 19.68 -2.35
N ILE A 135 -5.37 19.19 -1.72
CA ILE A 135 -6.10 18.01 -2.23
C ILE A 135 -6.72 18.29 -3.60
N PRO A 136 -7.45 19.39 -3.84
CA PRO A 136 -7.99 19.69 -5.16
C PRO A 136 -6.90 19.85 -6.24
N PHE A 137 -5.78 20.50 -5.90
CA PHE A 137 -4.66 20.64 -6.85
C PHE A 137 -4.05 19.27 -7.22
N LEU A 138 -4.02 18.34 -6.29
CA LEU A 138 -3.44 17.01 -6.48
C LEU A 138 -4.47 15.93 -6.88
N GLU A 139 -5.71 16.28 -7.15
CA GLU A 139 -6.77 15.30 -7.46
C GLU A 139 -6.34 14.30 -8.55
N ARG A 140 -5.77 14.80 -9.64
CA ARG A 140 -5.27 13.95 -10.74
C ARG A 140 -4.19 12.99 -10.26
N THR A 141 -3.22 13.49 -9.50
CA THR A 141 -2.13 12.67 -8.96
C THR A 141 -2.64 11.62 -7.97
N ILE A 142 -3.59 11.98 -7.12
CA ILE A 142 -4.24 11.06 -6.17
C ILE A 142 -4.89 9.90 -6.93
N LEU A 143 -5.64 10.19 -7.99
CA LEU A 143 -6.32 9.16 -8.79
C LEU A 143 -5.32 8.23 -9.51
N VAL A 144 -4.26 8.79 -10.07
CA VAL A 144 -3.21 8.00 -10.74
C VAL A 144 -2.54 7.04 -9.77
N ILE A 145 -2.11 7.54 -8.60
CA ILE A 145 -1.45 6.72 -7.56
C ILE A 145 -2.42 5.64 -7.06
N TRP A 146 -3.65 6.03 -6.73
CA TRP A 146 -4.66 5.09 -6.24
C TRP A 146 -4.94 3.97 -7.25
N THR A 147 -5.06 4.30 -8.53
CA THR A 147 -5.27 3.31 -9.60
C THR A 147 -4.07 2.40 -9.78
N MET A 148 -2.85 2.96 -9.76
CA MET A 148 -1.61 2.20 -9.90
C MET A 148 -1.47 1.18 -8.76
N ILE A 149 -1.69 1.60 -7.52
CA ILE A 149 -1.64 0.70 -6.36
C ILE A 149 -2.79 -0.33 -6.43
N THR A 150 -3.98 0.05 -6.90
CA THR A 150 -5.09 -0.89 -7.07
C THR A 150 -4.74 -2.02 -8.04
N ILE A 151 -4.16 -1.70 -9.20
CA ILE A 151 -3.73 -2.69 -10.18
C ILE A 151 -2.65 -3.62 -9.59
N LEU A 152 -1.72 -3.06 -8.80
CA LEU A 152 -0.68 -3.83 -8.16
C LEU A 152 -1.26 -4.79 -7.11
N VAL A 153 -2.20 -4.34 -6.30
CA VAL A 153 -2.85 -5.16 -5.27
C VAL A 153 -3.71 -6.28 -5.88
N LEU A 154 -4.37 -6.05 -7.01
CA LEU A 154 -5.14 -7.09 -7.71
C LEU A 154 -4.28 -8.26 -8.19
N ARG A 155 -2.99 -8.03 -8.39
CA ARG A 155 -2.02 -9.04 -8.83
C ARG A 155 -1.09 -9.48 -7.70
N VAL A 156 -1.43 -9.16 -6.44
CA VAL A 156 -0.56 -9.53 -5.32
C VAL A 156 -0.39 -11.04 -5.25
N PHE A 157 0.86 -11.48 -5.18
CA PHE A 157 1.28 -12.88 -5.06
C PHE A 157 2.37 -13.04 -4.01
N ASP A 158 3.50 -12.33 -4.20
CA ASP A 158 4.75 -12.56 -3.49
C ASP A 158 4.63 -12.50 -1.97
N VAL A 159 3.91 -11.49 -1.45
CA VAL A 159 3.71 -11.32 -0.01
C VAL A 159 2.87 -12.45 0.56
N ILE A 160 1.77 -12.82 -0.10
CA ILE A 160 0.89 -13.92 0.35
C ILE A 160 1.65 -15.23 0.31
N TYR A 161 2.35 -15.52 -0.79
CA TYR A 161 3.15 -16.72 -0.94
C TYR A 161 4.24 -16.84 0.14
N ALA A 162 4.97 -15.76 0.43
CA ALA A 162 6.03 -15.76 1.42
C ALA A 162 5.53 -15.86 2.86
N MET A 163 4.37 -15.28 3.17
CA MET A 163 3.84 -15.18 4.54
C MET A 163 3.00 -16.40 4.93
N THR A 164 1.95 -16.67 4.18
CA THR A 164 0.92 -17.65 4.51
C THR A 164 0.75 -18.73 3.47
N ASN A 165 1.27 -18.52 2.26
CA ASN A 165 1.05 -19.41 1.11
C ASN A 165 -0.45 -19.67 0.82
N GLY A 166 -1.32 -18.69 1.14
CA GLY A 166 -2.76 -18.81 0.98
C GLY A 166 -3.49 -19.56 2.11
N GLU A 167 -2.78 -20.10 3.10
CA GLU A 167 -3.40 -20.77 4.24
C GLU A 167 -4.22 -19.79 5.11
N TRP A 168 -5.06 -20.35 5.98
CA TRP A 168 -5.91 -19.60 6.92
C TRP A 168 -6.81 -18.53 6.27
N GLN A 169 -7.38 -18.86 5.11
CA GLN A 169 -8.30 -17.96 4.37
C GLN A 169 -7.62 -16.68 3.82
N THR A 170 -6.33 -16.75 3.53
CA THR A 170 -5.59 -15.66 2.89
C THR A 170 -5.35 -15.89 1.41
N GLU A 171 -6.01 -16.88 0.81
CA GLU A 171 -5.86 -17.25 -0.59
C GLU A 171 -6.25 -16.08 -1.53
N VAL A 172 -5.42 -15.86 -2.52
CA VAL A 172 -5.65 -14.88 -3.59
C VAL A 172 -5.56 -15.55 -4.95
N LEU A 173 -6.24 -14.97 -5.95
CA LEU A 173 -6.30 -15.56 -7.29
C LEU A 173 -4.92 -15.87 -7.89
N ALA A 174 -3.95 -15.01 -7.65
CA ALA A 174 -2.59 -15.20 -8.18
C ALA A 174 -1.86 -16.37 -7.52
N ASN A 175 -2.07 -16.60 -6.20
CA ASN A 175 -1.50 -17.72 -5.49
C ASN A 175 -2.17 -19.04 -5.92
N LEU A 176 -3.49 -19.04 -6.00
CA LEU A 176 -4.26 -20.21 -6.48
C LEU A 176 -3.89 -20.56 -7.93
N MET A 177 -3.68 -19.57 -8.79
CA MET A 177 -3.19 -19.78 -10.15
C MET A 177 -1.83 -20.49 -10.16
N TYR A 178 -0.91 -20.00 -9.32
CA TYR A 178 0.42 -20.60 -9.19
C TYR A 178 0.36 -22.06 -8.71
N ASP A 179 -0.46 -22.33 -7.69
CA ASP A 179 -0.59 -23.69 -7.15
C ASP A 179 -1.15 -24.67 -8.18
N TRP A 180 -2.16 -24.29 -8.95
CA TRP A 180 -2.70 -25.16 -9.99
C TRP A 180 -1.75 -25.37 -11.16
N MET A 181 -0.99 -24.35 -11.57
CA MET A 181 -0.05 -24.47 -12.67
C MET A 181 1.22 -25.27 -12.32
N PHE A 182 1.71 -25.11 -11.09
CA PHE A 182 3.05 -25.58 -10.75
C PHE A 182 3.11 -26.60 -9.60
N ARG A 183 2.15 -26.61 -8.68
CA ARG A 183 2.15 -27.50 -7.52
C ARG A 183 1.12 -28.63 -7.61
N GLY A 184 -0.06 -28.38 -8.12
CA GLY A 184 -1.21 -29.29 -8.09
C GLY A 184 -1.28 -30.30 -9.23
N GLY A 185 -0.12 -30.77 -9.77
CA GLY A 185 -0.09 -31.72 -10.87
C GLY A 185 -0.12 -31.09 -12.27
N GLY A 186 0.07 -29.77 -12.39
CA GLY A 186 0.27 -29.10 -13.66
C GLY A 186 -1.02 -28.89 -14.47
N ASP A 187 -2.14 -28.59 -13.81
CA ASP A 187 -3.39 -28.22 -14.49
C ASP A 187 -3.31 -26.80 -15.08
N SER A 188 -2.59 -26.71 -16.20
CA SER A 188 -2.43 -25.44 -16.93
C SER A 188 -3.76 -24.87 -17.40
N GLY A 189 -4.79 -25.70 -17.61
CA GLY A 189 -6.12 -25.24 -18.04
C GLY A 189 -6.79 -24.39 -16.96
N ARG A 190 -6.86 -24.90 -15.73
CA ARG A 190 -7.42 -24.14 -14.61
C ARG A 190 -6.59 -22.92 -14.26
N GLY A 191 -5.26 -23.04 -14.26
CA GLY A 191 -4.38 -21.90 -14.02
C GLY A 191 -4.57 -20.78 -15.06
N SER A 192 -4.75 -21.12 -16.34
CA SER A 192 -5.02 -20.15 -17.40
C SER A 192 -6.35 -19.42 -17.21
N VAL A 193 -7.39 -20.12 -16.73
CA VAL A 193 -8.69 -19.49 -16.43
C VAL A 193 -8.52 -18.43 -15.34
N LEU A 194 -7.75 -18.72 -14.27
CA LEU A 194 -7.49 -17.73 -13.21
C LEU A 194 -6.67 -16.54 -13.70
N ALA A 195 -5.66 -16.77 -14.55
CA ALA A 195 -4.91 -15.70 -15.20
C ALA A 195 -5.84 -14.78 -16.00
N PHE A 196 -6.79 -15.38 -16.75
CA PHE A 196 -7.79 -14.63 -17.51
C PHE A 196 -8.75 -13.85 -16.61
N CYS A 197 -9.17 -14.42 -15.48
CA CYS A 197 -10.00 -13.72 -14.48
C CYS A 197 -9.26 -12.49 -13.90
N ILE A 198 -7.99 -12.63 -13.55
CA ILE A 198 -7.16 -11.51 -13.08
C ILE A 198 -7.08 -10.41 -14.14
N MET A 199 -6.84 -10.80 -15.39
CA MET A 199 -6.77 -9.87 -16.52
C MET A 199 -8.09 -9.11 -16.71
N ILE A 200 -9.23 -9.80 -16.69
CA ILE A 200 -10.56 -9.17 -16.78
C ILE A 200 -10.80 -8.20 -15.61
N GLY A 201 -10.34 -8.54 -14.41
CA GLY A 201 -10.45 -7.66 -13.24
C GLY A 201 -9.63 -6.37 -13.36
N VAL A 202 -8.50 -6.42 -14.05
CA VAL A 202 -7.61 -5.25 -14.24
C VAL A 202 -8.05 -4.34 -15.39
N ILE A 203 -8.56 -4.91 -16.48
CA ILE A 203 -8.94 -4.15 -17.70
C ILE A 203 -9.91 -3.00 -17.42
N PRO A 204 -11.03 -3.17 -16.69
CA PRO A 204 -11.96 -2.07 -16.43
C PRO A 204 -11.31 -0.87 -15.73
N ILE A 205 -10.39 -1.14 -14.82
CA ILE A 205 -9.67 -0.11 -14.06
C ILE A 205 -8.73 0.68 -14.98
N LEU A 206 -8.02 -0.04 -15.86
CA LEU A 206 -7.15 0.59 -16.87
C LEU A 206 -7.96 1.43 -17.87
N VAL A 207 -9.05 0.88 -18.39
CA VAL A 207 -9.92 1.59 -19.33
C VAL A 207 -10.51 2.84 -18.68
N TRP A 208 -11.00 2.75 -17.46
CA TRP A 208 -11.53 3.89 -16.72
C TRP A 208 -10.48 5.00 -16.52
N ASN A 209 -9.26 4.62 -16.16
CA ASN A 209 -8.14 5.57 -16.01
C ASN A 209 -7.80 6.28 -17.33
N LEU A 210 -7.67 5.49 -18.42
CA LEU A 210 -7.39 6.04 -19.75
C LEU A 210 -8.51 6.96 -20.26
N TYR A 211 -9.77 6.58 -20.00
CA TYR A 211 -10.92 7.39 -20.40
C TYR A 211 -10.94 8.74 -19.69
N ARG A 212 -10.70 8.73 -18.40
CA ARG A 212 -10.60 9.96 -17.57
C ARG A 212 -9.47 10.87 -18.03
N HIS A 213 -8.30 10.31 -18.29
CA HIS A 213 -7.16 11.08 -18.75
C HIS A 213 -7.39 11.75 -20.11
N ARG A 214 -8.10 11.09 -21.01
CA ARG A 214 -8.48 11.66 -22.32
C ARG A 214 -9.48 12.81 -22.21
N GLN A 215 -10.46 12.73 -21.32
CA GLN A 215 -11.40 13.81 -21.09
C GLN A 215 -10.69 15.08 -20.58
N GLU A 216 -9.73 14.92 -19.70
CA GLU A 216 -9.00 16.03 -19.11
C GLU A 216 -8.14 16.78 -20.14
N GLN A 217 -7.53 16.09 -21.09
CA GLN A 217 -6.76 16.73 -22.20
C GLN A 217 -7.66 17.53 -23.16
N GLN A 218 -8.92 17.19 -23.29
CA GLN A 218 -9.86 17.94 -24.14
C GLN A 218 -10.32 19.26 -23.53
N TYR A 219 -10.21 19.43 -22.21
CA TYR A 219 -10.55 20.69 -21.53
C TYR A 219 -9.36 21.67 -21.43
N GLU A 220 -8.13 21.24 -21.76
CA GLU A 220 -6.92 22.06 -21.72
C GLU A 220 -6.57 22.65 -23.13
N ASN A 221 -7.23 22.20 -24.20
CA ASN A 221 -7.11 22.73 -25.57
C ASN A 221 -8.35 23.58 -25.91
#